data_d1ca32441fc3a9e77653122ad4fb546a
#
_entry.id   d1ca32441fc3a9e77653122ad4fb546a
#
_cell.length_a   1.000
_cell.length_b   1.000
_cell.length_c   1.000
_cell.angle_alpha   90.00
_cell.angle_beta   90.00
_cell.angle_gamma   90.00
#
_symmetry.space_group_name_H-M   'P 1'
#
loop_
_entity.id
_entity.type
_entity.pdbx_description
1 polymer ?
#
loop_
_entity_poly.entity_id
_entity_poly.type
_entity_poly.pdbx_seq_one_letter_code
_entity_poly.pdbx_strand_id
1 'polypeptide(L)'
;DFCLSRGLGDVYKRQHEGFVLDHIKAGMSLQIYRDLKLDKLDCTVAIIKNAKSSKMGKKDIIKVECPIESLDLDILGFIDHNITVNVIKGDKIVDKMELKLPHQVKNVIKCKNPRCITSIEQELDQIFVLSDEKNEIYRCKYCEEKYEGVK
;
A
#
# COMPACT_ATOMS: atom_id res chain seq x y z
N ASP A 1 17.18 6.87 -3.37
CA ASP A 1 17.81 7.87 -3.98
C ASP A 1 17.17 8.29 -5.28
N PHE A 2 17.14 9.57 -5.54
CA PHE A 2 16.22 10.18 -6.49
C PHE A 2 16.90 10.74 -7.71
N CYS A 3 17.81 9.99 -8.31
CA CYS A 3 18.42 10.39 -9.57
C CYS A 3 17.39 10.66 -10.67
N LEU A 4 16.26 9.96 -10.64
CA LEU A 4 15.16 10.19 -11.56
C LEU A 4 14.54 11.58 -11.42
N SER A 5 14.58 12.17 -10.24
CA SER A 5 13.99 13.48 -10.01
C SER A 5 14.93 14.63 -10.39
N ARG A 6 16.22 14.38 -10.56
CA ARG A 6 17.17 15.44 -10.94
C ARG A 6 16.95 15.97 -12.34
N GLY A 7 16.69 15.10 -13.31
CA GLY A 7 16.41 15.52 -14.67
C GLY A 7 15.10 16.28 -14.84
N LEU A 8 14.15 16.04 -13.93
CA LEU A 8 12.85 16.68 -13.93
C LEU A 8 12.73 17.73 -12.83
N GLY A 9 13.73 17.85 -11.99
CA GLY A 9 13.66 18.63 -10.76
C GLY A 9 13.36 20.10 -10.95
N ASP A 10 13.92 20.73 -11.97
CA ASP A 10 13.71 22.15 -12.21
C ASP A 10 12.28 22.47 -12.62
N VAL A 11 11.63 21.56 -13.37
CA VAL A 11 10.24 21.70 -13.77
C VAL A 11 9.29 21.41 -12.62
N TYR A 12 9.63 20.43 -11.79
CA TYR A 12 8.74 19.92 -10.74
C TYR A 12 9.06 20.42 -9.35
N LYS A 13 10.08 21.24 -9.16
CA LYS A 13 10.46 21.78 -7.85
C LYS A 13 9.36 22.54 -7.13
N ARG A 14 8.36 23.01 -7.86
CA ARG A 14 7.21 23.73 -7.29
C ARG A 14 6.07 22.83 -6.87
N GLN A 15 6.11 21.55 -7.25
CA GLN A 15 5.13 20.54 -6.89
C GLN A 15 5.70 19.72 -5.74
N HIS A 16 5.45 20.16 -4.53
CA HIS A 16 6.32 19.81 -3.42
C HIS A 16 5.85 18.67 -2.53
N GLU A 17 4.70 18.13 -2.80
CA GLU A 17 4.17 17.07 -1.97
C GLU A 17 4.16 15.74 -2.70
N GLY A 18 4.72 14.75 -2.05
CA GLY A 18 4.72 13.40 -2.60
C GLY A 18 5.10 12.41 -1.53
N PHE A 19 5.02 11.15 -1.89
CA PHE A 19 5.47 10.08 -1.02
C PHE A 19 6.15 9.00 -1.84
N VAL A 20 7.02 8.25 -1.16
CA VAL A 20 7.75 7.14 -1.77
C VAL A 20 7.51 5.91 -0.93
N LEU A 21 7.08 4.84 -1.59
CA LEU A 21 6.92 3.52 -0.99
C LEU A 21 8.22 2.75 -1.24
N ASP A 22 8.98 2.53 -0.18
CA ASP A 22 10.27 1.85 -0.24
C ASP A 22 10.20 0.48 0.41
N HIS A 23 11.20 -0.35 0.18
CA HIS A 23 11.30 -1.70 0.71
C HIS A 23 10.16 -2.61 0.26
N ILE A 24 9.63 -2.36 -0.94
CA ILE A 24 8.65 -3.23 -1.56
C ILE A 24 9.35 -4.49 -2.04
N LYS A 25 8.78 -5.65 -1.76
CA LYS A 25 9.30 -6.92 -2.24
C LYS A 25 9.36 -6.91 -3.78
N ALA A 26 10.50 -7.28 -4.34
CA ALA A 26 10.70 -7.30 -5.79
C ALA A 26 9.60 -8.11 -6.49
N GLY A 27 8.97 -7.51 -7.49
CA GLY A 27 7.87 -8.11 -8.23
C GLY A 27 6.48 -7.74 -7.72
N MET A 28 6.36 -7.06 -6.57
CA MET A 28 5.06 -6.71 -5.98
C MET A 28 4.59 -5.30 -6.32
N SER A 29 5.44 -4.48 -6.95
CA SER A 29 5.11 -3.07 -7.18
C SER A 29 3.86 -2.87 -8.03
N LEU A 30 3.69 -3.65 -9.10
CA LEU A 30 2.53 -3.51 -9.99
C LEU A 30 1.23 -3.93 -9.30
N GLN A 31 1.29 -4.95 -8.46
CA GLN A 31 0.13 -5.35 -7.69
C GLN A 31 -0.28 -4.27 -6.68
N ILE A 32 0.70 -3.70 -5.98
CA ILE A 32 0.46 -2.60 -5.05
C ILE A 32 -0.11 -1.39 -5.78
N TYR A 33 0.42 -1.08 -6.96
CA TYR A 33 -0.09 -0.02 -7.81
C TYR A 33 -1.58 -0.18 -8.10
N ARG A 34 -2.01 -1.41 -8.41
CA ARG A 34 -3.41 -1.72 -8.67
C ARG A 34 -4.26 -1.70 -7.40
N ASP A 35 -3.76 -2.31 -6.34
CA ASP A 35 -4.50 -2.45 -5.08
C ASP A 35 -4.76 -1.10 -4.41
N LEU A 36 -3.81 -0.18 -4.51
CA LEU A 36 -3.98 1.17 -4.01
C LEU A 36 -4.72 2.08 -4.99
N LYS A 37 -5.09 1.57 -6.15
CA LYS A 37 -5.79 2.32 -7.20
C LYS A 37 -5.03 3.58 -7.62
N LEU A 38 -3.70 3.46 -7.68
CA LEU A 38 -2.85 4.58 -8.09
C LEU A 38 -3.05 4.96 -9.55
N ASP A 39 -3.57 4.04 -10.37
CA ASP A 39 -3.93 4.28 -11.76
C ASP A 39 -5.05 5.32 -11.90
N LYS A 40 -5.85 5.49 -10.85
CA LYS A 40 -6.96 6.45 -10.84
C LYS A 40 -6.56 7.85 -10.37
N LEU A 41 -5.33 7.98 -9.85
CA LEU A 41 -4.83 9.26 -9.42
C LEU A 41 -4.32 10.06 -10.63
N ASP A 42 -4.67 11.32 -10.67
CA ASP A 42 -4.17 12.25 -11.70
C ASP A 42 -2.85 12.85 -11.25
N CYS A 43 -1.93 12.00 -10.88
CA CYS A 43 -0.64 12.38 -10.32
C CYS A 43 0.48 11.64 -11.05
N THR A 44 1.67 12.22 -11.02
CA THR A 44 2.84 11.55 -11.57
C THR A 44 3.25 10.39 -10.68
N VAL A 45 3.33 9.20 -11.25
CA VAL A 45 3.73 7.98 -10.56
C VAL A 45 4.93 7.38 -11.28
N ALA A 46 5.99 7.08 -10.54
CA ALA A 46 7.16 6.39 -11.05
C ALA A 46 7.34 5.07 -10.30
N ILE A 47 7.63 4.01 -11.03
CA ILE A 47 7.86 2.69 -10.47
C ILE A 47 9.27 2.26 -10.85
N ILE A 48 10.07 1.90 -9.85
CA ILE A 48 11.41 1.38 -10.04
C ILE A 48 11.40 -0.08 -9.62
N LYS A 49 11.70 -0.96 -10.54
CA LYS A 49 11.72 -2.40 -10.28
C LYS A 49 13.15 -2.91 -10.14
N ASN A 50 13.33 -3.88 -9.27
CA ASN A 50 14.60 -4.58 -9.08
C ASN A 50 15.75 -3.64 -8.71
N ALA A 51 15.47 -2.64 -7.89
CA ALA A 51 16.51 -1.78 -7.34
C ALA A 51 17.39 -2.59 -6.38
N LYS A 52 18.67 -2.30 -6.38
CA LYS A 52 19.60 -2.99 -5.47
C LYS A 52 19.33 -2.56 -4.02
N SER A 53 19.28 -3.54 -3.14
CA SER A 53 19.06 -3.32 -1.72
C SER A 53 20.03 -4.15 -0.91
N SER A 54 20.75 -3.51 -0.01
CA SER A 54 21.64 -4.22 0.90
C SER A 54 20.87 -5.08 1.90
N LYS A 55 19.63 -4.71 2.20
CA LYS A 55 18.79 -5.39 3.19
C LYS A 55 17.97 -6.52 2.59
N MET A 56 17.50 -6.37 1.35
CA MET A 56 16.57 -7.29 0.71
C MET A 56 17.13 -7.95 -0.55
N GLY A 57 18.34 -7.60 -0.97
CA GLY A 57 18.90 -8.00 -2.26
C GLY A 57 18.34 -7.16 -3.41
N LYS A 58 17.07 -7.33 -3.71
CA LYS A 58 16.35 -6.51 -4.68
C LYS A 58 15.05 -6.01 -4.06
N LYS A 59 14.69 -4.79 -4.39
CA LYS A 59 13.44 -4.19 -3.94
C LYS A 59 12.80 -3.40 -5.06
N ASP A 60 11.51 -3.15 -4.93
CA ASP A 60 10.80 -2.24 -5.80
C ASP A 60 10.53 -0.93 -5.05
N ILE A 61 10.42 0.16 -5.78
CA ILE A 61 10.14 1.49 -5.21
C ILE A 61 9.03 2.12 -6.05
N ILE A 62 8.04 2.73 -5.39
CA ILE A 62 7.00 3.50 -6.05
C ILE A 62 7.06 4.93 -5.53
N LYS A 63 7.20 5.89 -6.44
CA LYS A 63 7.18 7.32 -6.12
C LYS A 63 5.91 7.94 -6.67
N VAL A 64 5.17 8.65 -5.83
CA VAL A 64 3.92 9.31 -6.21
C VAL A 64 4.00 10.78 -5.83
N GLU A 65 3.71 11.65 -6.77
CA GLU A 65 3.70 13.11 -6.55
C GLU A 65 2.29 13.59 -6.23
N CYS A 66 1.76 13.12 -5.12
CA CYS A 66 0.46 13.49 -4.57
C CYS A 66 0.58 13.68 -3.06
N PRO A 67 -0.32 14.45 -2.43
CA PRO A 67 -0.36 14.51 -0.97
C PRO A 67 -0.55 13.13 -0.35
N ILE A 68 0.02 12.92 0.83
CA ILE A 68 -0.06 11.63 1.54
C ILE A 68 -1.51 11.25 1.86
N GLU A 69 -2.39 12.22 1.98
CA GLU A 69 -3.82 11.98 2.24
C GLU A 69 -4.51 11.18 1.13
N SER A 70 -3.94 11.18 -0.09
CA SER A 70 -4.48 10.40 -1.18
C SER A 70 -4.17 8.89 -1.05
N LEU A 71 -3.29 8.51 -0.13
CA LEU A 71 -2.89 7.13 0.10
C LEU A 71 -3.65 6.53 1.27
N ASP A 72 -4.18 5.34 1.07
CA ASP A 72 -4.80 4.58 2.15
C ASP A 72 -3.73 3.72 2.84
N LEU A 73 -3.25 4.20 3.96
CA LEU A 73 -2.21 3.52 4.73
C LEU A 73 -2.68 2.20 5.33
N ASP A 74 -3.95 2.08 5.65
CA ASP A 74 -4.49 0.84 6.21
C ASP A 74 -4.47 -0.28 5.18
N ILE A 75 -4.85 0.01 3.94
CA ILE A 75 -4.78 -0.96 2.86
C ILE A 75 -3.33 -1.36 2.60
N LEU A 76 -2.42 -0.40 2.58
CA LEU A 76 -1.01 -0.67 2.36
C LEU A 76 -0.42 -1.52 3.48
N GLY A 77 -0.73 -1.20 4.73
CA GLY A 77 -0.29 -1.99 5.88
C GLY A 77 -0.83 -3.41 5.87
N PHE A 78 -2.05 -3.59 5.37
CA PHE A 78 -2.63 -4.92 5.19
C PHE A 78 -1.91 -5.73 4.11
N ILE A 79 -1.54 -5.07 2.99
CA ILE A 79 -0.83 -5.75 1.90
C ILE A 79 0.57 -6.17 2.33
N ASP A 80 1.34 -5.23 2.89
CA ASP A 80 2.68 -5.50 3.38
C ASP A 80 3.11 -4.42 4.37
N HIS A 81 3.16 -4.75 5.65
CA HIS A 81 3.53 -3.81 6.69
C HIS A 81 5.05 -3.54 6.74
N ASN A 82 5.85 -4.27 5.98
CA ASN A 82 7.30 -4.03 5.91
C ASN A 82 7.67 -2.88 4.97
N ILE A 83 6.72 -2.40 4.19
CA ILE A 83 6.92 -1.25 3.31
C ILE A 83 7.09 0.02 4.15
N THR A 84 8.06 0.84 3.77
CA THR A 84 8.30 2.12 4.43
C THR A 84 7.74 3.23 3.56
N VAL A 85 7.01 4.16 4.16
CA VAL A 85 6.46 5.33 3.47
C VAL A 85 7.28 6.55 3.85
N ASN A 86 7.93 7.17 2.86
CA ASN A 86 8.67 8.41 3.03
C ASN A 86 7.84 9.56 2.47
N VAL A 87 7.51 10.53 3.31
CA VAL A 87 6.77 11.72 2.89
C VAL A 87 7.75 12.79 2.47
N ILE A 88 7.57 13.33 1.26
CA ILE A 88 8.47 14.32 0.69
C ILE A 88 7.72 15.64 0.57
N LYS A 89 8.34 16.70 1.04
CA LYS A 89 7.89 18.09 0.84
C LYS A 89 9.09 18.95 0.51
N GLY A 90 9.00 19.69 -0.59
CA GLY A 90 10.06 20.60 -1.02
C GLY A 90 11.41 19.92 -1.26
N ASP A 91 11.40 18.78 -1.95
CA ASP A 91 12.58 17.96 -2.26
C ASP A 91 13.28 17.33 -1.05
N LYS A 92 12.67 17.40 0.12
CA LYS A 92 13.22 16.79 1.34
C LYS A 92 12.28 15.79 1.92
N ILE A 93 12.84 14.71 2.47
CA ILE A 93 12.07 13.75 3.24
C ILE A 93 11.76 14.39 4.59
N VAL A 94 10.47 14.68 4.83
CA VAL A 94 10.04 15.34 6.06
C VAL A 94 9.52 14.35 7.09
N ASP A 95 9.13 13.16 6.66
CA ASP A 95 8.63 12.14 7.56
C ASP A 95 8.91 10.76 6.98
N LYS A 96 9.13 9.80 7.86
CA LYS A 96 9.31 8.41 7.49
C LYS A 96 8.34 7.58 8.33
N MET A 97 7.36 6.99 7.68
CA MET A 97 6.28 6.27 8.34
C MET A 97 6.50 4.77 8.23
N GLU A 98 6.39 4.08 9.34
CA GLU A 98 6.36 2.63 9.37
C GLU A 98 4.92 2.17 9.45
N LEU A 99 4.59 1.16 8.66
CA LEU A 99 3.25 0.63 8.58
C LEU A 99 3.02 -0.44 9.65
N LYS A 100 1.77 -0.52 10.09
CA LYS A 100 1.33 -1.55 11.02
C LYS A 100 0.14 -2.27 10.41
N LEU A 101 -0.06 -3.52 10.83
CA LEU A 101 -1.26 -4.25 10.44
C LEU A 101 -2.49 -3.52 11.01
N PRO A 102 -3.47 -3.15 10.17
CA PRO A 102 -4.68 -2.54 10.68
C PRO A 102 -5.52 -3.54 11.46
N HIS A 103 -6.27 -3.07 12.45
CA HIS A 103 -7.15 -3.94 13.23
C HIS A 103 -8.30 -4.48 12.42
N GLN A 104 -8.75 -3.74 11.43
CA GLN A 104 -9.79 -4.20 10.51
C GLN A 104 -9.59 -3.55 9.15
N VAL A 105 -10.07 -4.26 8.12
CA VAL A 105 -10.10 -3.74 6.75
C VAL A 105 -11.54 -3.82 6.25
N LYS A 106 -11.95 -2.79 5.50
CA LYS A 106 -13.30 -2.65 5.00
C LYS A 106 -13.30 -2.60 3.49
N ASN A 107 -14.05 -3.51 2.86
CA ASN A 107 -14.19 -3.59 1.40
C ASN A 107 -12.88 -3.77 0.63
N VAL A 108 -11.87 -4.34 1.27
CA VAL A 108 -10.58 -4.67 0.65
C VAL A 108 -10.58 -6.12 0.15
N ILE A 109 -11.16 -7.01 0.93
CA ILE A 109 -11.27 -8.43 0.61
C ILE A 109 -12.72 -8.86 0.65
N LYS A 110 -13.07 -9.84 -0.19
CA LYS A 110 -14.39 -10.46 -0.17
C LYS A 110 -14.35 -11.77 0.61
N CYS A 111 -15.39 -12.02 1.40
CA CYS A 111 -15.55 -13.31 2.06
C CYS A 111 -15.88 -14.38 1.02
N LYS A 112 -15.14 -15.47 1.07
CA LYS A 112 -15.32 -16.59 0.14
C LYS A 112 -16.39 -17.59 0.61
N ASN A 113 -16.89 -17.43 1.83
CA ASN A 113 -17.92 -18.33 2.37
C ASN A 113 -19.27 -18.02 1.74
N PRO A 114 -19.85 -18.93 0.94
CA PRO A 114 -21.14 -18.68 0.28
C PRO A 114 -22.29 -18.57 1.26
N ARG A 115 -22.12 -19.03 2.50
CA ARG A 115 -23.13 -18.94 3.55
C ARG A 115 -23.04 -17.67 4.38
N CYS A 116 -22.01 -16.86 4.16
CA CYS A 116 -21.87 -15.59 4.88
C CYS A 116 -22.95 -14.61 4.44
N ILE A 117 -23.48 -13.84 5.39
CA ILE A 117 -24.49 -12.82 5.11
C ILE A 117 -24.01 -11.81 4.06
N THR A 118 -22.71 -11.53 4.04
CA THR A 118 -22.12 -10.60 3.05
C THR A 118 -22.12 -11.16 1.63
N SER A 119 -22.21 -12.47 1.48
CA SER A 119 -22.35 -13.12 0.17
C SER A 119 -23.79 -13.10 -0.33
N ILE A 120 -24.75 -12.99 0.57
CA ILE A 120 -26.19 -12.94 0.28
C ILE A 120 -26.66 -11.49 0.10
N GLU A 121 -26.28 -10.63 1.04
CA GLU A 121 -26.63 -9.20 1.05
C GLU A 121 -25.45 -8.39 0.50
N GLN A 122 -25.52 -8.03 -0.77
CA GLN A 122 -24.43 -7.32 -1.45
C GLN A 122 -24.24 -5.88 -0.97
N GLU A 123 -25.22 -5.33 -0.28
CA GLU A 123 -25.13 -3.96 0.26
C GLU A 123 -24.32 -3.88 1.54
N LEU A 124 -24.04 -5.01 2.19
CA LEU A 124 -23.24 -5.04 3.40
C LEU A 124 -21.75 -4.88 3.09
N ASP A 125 -21.07 -4.13 3.92
CA ASP A 125 -19.63 -3.96 3.81
C ASP A 125 -18.91 -5.25 4.16
N GLN A 126 -17.88 -5.58 3.39
CA GLN A 126 -16.97 -6.68 3.66
C GLN A 126 -15.97 -6.22 4.72
N ILE A 127 -16.12 -6.68 5.94
CA ILE A 127 -15.27 -6.29 7.05
C ILE A 127 -14.50 -7.51 7.57
N PHE A 128 -13.17 -7.41 7.56
CA PHE A 128 -12.29 -8.41 8.13
C PHE A 128 -11.55 -7.81 9.32
N VAL A 129 -11.50 -8.56 10.40
CA VAL A 129 -10.88 -8.13 11.65
C VAL A 129 -9.61 -8.93 11.90
N LEU A 130 -8.56 -8.25 12.33
CA LEU A 130 -7.30 -8.88 12.70
C LEU A 130 -7.52 -9.79 13.90
N SER A 131 -7.36 -11.08 13.68
CA SER A 131 -7.55 -12.12 14.70
C SER A 131 -6.25 -12.50 15.37
N ASP A 132 -5.16 -12.59 14.61
CA ASP A 132 -3.85 -12.95 15.11
C ASP A 132 -2.81 -12.07 14.44
N GLU A 133 -2.28 -11.12 15.18
CA GLU A 133 -1.29 -10.17 14.69
C GLU A 133 0.03 -10.87 14.35
N LYS A 134 0.43 -11.85 15.14
CA LYS A 134 1.70 -12.54 14.96
C LYS A 134 1.74 -13.34 13.67
N ASN A 135 0.64 -13.99 13.33
CA ASN A 135 0.51 -14.78 12.11
C ASN A 135 -0.21 -14.04 10.97
N GLU A 136 -0.56 -12.78 11.20
CA GLU A 136 -1.22 -11.93 10.21
C GLU A 136 -2.56 -12.52 9.71
N ILE A 137 -3.35 -13.05 10.63
CA ILE A 137 -4.62 -13.70 10.30
C ILE A 137 -5.77 -12.73 10.45
N TYR A 138 -6.54 -12.57 9.39
CA TYR A 138 -7.78 -11.80 9.37
C TYR A 138 -8.97 -12.74 9.25
N ARG A 139 -10.06 -12.41 9.93
CA ARG A 139 -11.30 -13.17 9.87
C ARG A 139 -12.47 -12.27 9.53
N CYS A 140 -13.41 -12.80 8.75
CA CYS A 140 -14.65 -12.12 8.44
C CYS A 140 -15.40 -11.78 9.74
N LYS A 141 -15.84 -10.53 9.86
CA LYS A 141 -16.56 -10.07 11.05
C LYS A 141 -17.89 -10.83 11.27
N TYR A 142 -18.51 -11.29 10.19
CA TYR A 142 -19.84 -11.90 10.25
C TYR A 142 -19.79 -13.42 10.42
N CYS A 143 -18.99 -14.12 9.62
CA CYS A 143 -18.95 -15.58 9.66
C CYS A 143 -17.67 -16.14 10.28
N GLU A 144 -16.71 -15.29 10.58
CA GLU A 144 -15.41 -15.65 11.18
C GLU A 144 -14.55 -16.55 10.29
N GLU A 145 -14.86 -16.63 9.00
CA GLU A 145 -14.03 -17.35 8.05
C GLU A 145 -12.66 -16.73 7.94
N LYS A 146 -11.63 -17.54 8.01
CA LYS A 146 -10.24 -17.09 7.95
C LYS A 146 -9.89 -16.63 6.53
N TYR A 147 -9.27 -15.46 6.41
CA TYR A 147 -8.70 -15.01 5.15
C TYR A 147 -7.28 -15.56 5.02
N GLU A 148 -7.07 -16.36 4.03
CA GLU A 148 -5.73 -16.82 3.65
C GLU A 148 -5.23 -15.92 2.52
N GLY A 149 -4.45 -14.93 2.86
CA GLY A 149 -4.01 -13.93 1.91
C GLY A 149 -3.36 -14.50 0.66
N VAL A 150 -3.31 -13.70 -0.38
CA VAL A 150 -2.56 -14.02 -1.59
C VAL A 150 -1.09 -13.90 -1.24
N LYS A 151 -0.44 -15.02 -1.11
CA LYS A 151 1.01 -15.07 -0.91
C LYS A 151 1.73 -15.29 -2.22
#